data_50bbd0b746cfc3e7dc1b1d6a6bffb2c1
#
_entry.id   50bbd0b746cfc3e7dc1b1d6a6bffb2c1
#
_cell.length_a   1.000
_cell.length_b   1.000
_cell.length_c   1.000
_cell.angle_alpha   90.00
_cell.angle_beta   90.00
_cell.angle_gamma   90.00
#
_symmetry.space_group_name_H-M   'P 1'
#
loop_
_entity.id
_entity.type
_entity.pdbx_description
1 polymer ?
#
loop_
_entity_poly.entity_id
_entity_poly.type
_entity_poly.pdbx_seq_one_letter_code
_entity_poly.pdbx_strand_id
1 'polypeptide(L)'
;MAELNINERQAGDVTVLDMAGKITIGEGSVALRTAIRRLLEEGRKKILLNLAGVGYIDSSGIGELVSSYTAIGKENGQLKLLNLTQKLQDLLAITKLLTVFDVYESEAEALNSYK
;
A
#
# COMPACT_ATOMS: atom_id res chain seq x y z
N MET A 1 -1.31 14.41 -16.39
CA MET A 1 -0.40 13.94 -15.32
C MET A 1 -1.12 13.00 -14.40
N ALA A 2 -0.45 11.93 -14.01
CA ALA A 2 -1.06 11.00 -13.08
C ALA A 2 -1.16 11.61 -11.68
N GLU A 3 -2.31 11.42 -11.03
CA GLU A 3 -2.52 11.85 -9.66
C GLU A 3 -1.64 11.04 -8.71
N LEU A 4 -1.43 9.76 -9.03
CA LEU A 4 -0.61 8.85 -8.25
C LEU A 4 0.39 8.17 -9.17
N ASN A 5 1.66 8.27 -8.84
CA ASN A 5 2.73 7.54 -9.51
C ASN A 5 3.07 6.31 -8.70
N ILE A 6 3.15 5.17 -9.36
CA ILE A 6 3.51 3.90 -8.73
C ILE A 6 4.73 3.36 -9.46
N ASN A 7 5.83 3.22 -8.73
CA ASN A 7 7.05 2.63 -9.27
C ASN A 7 7.26 1.26 -8.62
N GLU A 8 7.23 0.23 -9.44
CA GLU A 8 7.34 -1.14 -8.97
C GLU A 8 8.78 -1.60 -8.99
N ARG A 9 9.22 -2.24 -7.92
CA ARG A 9 10.54 -2.89 -7.88
C ARG A 9 10.44 -4.17 -7.08
N GLN A 10 11.35 -5.08 -7.34
CA GLN A 10 11.36 -6.38 -6.68
C GLN A 10 12.49 -6.42 -5.67
N ALA A 11 12.19 -6.85 -4.44
CA ALA A 11 13.18 -7.01 -3.38
C ALA A 11 13.04 -8.44 -2.85
N GLY A 12 13.84 -9.37 -3.39
CA GLY A 12 13.66 -10.77 -3.09
C GLY A 12 12.33 -11.27 -3.64
N ASP A 13 11.52 -11.87 -2.80
CA ASP A 13 10.19 -12.32 -3.18
C ASP A 13 9.09 -11.31 -2.83
N VAL A 14 9.48 -10.12 -2.40
CA VAL A 14 8.54 -9.03 -2.07
C VAL A 14 8.51 -8.02 -3.21
N THR A 15 7.31 -7.63 -3.63
CA THR A 15 7.14 -6.55 -4.59
C THR A 15 6.92 -5.26 -3.83
N VAL A 16 7.78 -4.28 -4.08
CA VAL A 16 7.68 -2.97 -3.44
C VAL A 16 7.07 -1.99 -4.42
N LEU A 17 6.04 -1.28 -3.99
CA LEU A 17 5.43 -0.22 -4.77
C LEU A 17 5.79 1.11 -4.12
N ASP A 18 6.71 1.84 -4.75
CA ASP A 18 7.08 3.19 -4.31
C ASP A 18 6.05 4.14 -4.90
N MET A 19 5.27 4.78 -4.05
CA MET A 19 4.15 5.61 -4.50
C MET A 19 4.38 7.06 -4.16
N ALA A 20 3.94 7.94 -5.05
CA ALA A 20 4.04 9.39 -4.85
C ALA A 20 2.80 10.05 -5.42
N GLY A 21 2.26 11.02 -4.69
CA GLY A 21 1.08 11.77 -5.11
C GLY A 21 -0.05 11.65 -4.13
N LYS A 22 -1.25 11.37 -4.64
CA LYS A 22 -2.46 11.32 -3.84
C LYS A 22 -3.25 10.04 -4.13
N ILE A 23 -3.82 9.45 -3.09
CA ILE A 23 -4.72 8.31 -3.26
C ILE A 23 -6.12 8.80 -2.95
N THR A 24 -6.77 9.36 -3.95
CA THR A 24 -8.10 9.94 -3.82
C THR A 24 -9.07 9.29 -4.78
N ILE A 25 -10.35 9.61 -4.63
CA ILE A 25 -11.39 9.08 -5.49
C ILE A 25 -11.04 9.34 -6.96
N GLY A 26 -11.28 8.33 -7.82
CA GLY A 26 -10.98 8.42 -9.23
C GLY A 26 -9.61 7.83 -9.55
N GLU A 27 -8.74 8.61 -10.20
CA GLU A 27 -7.49 8.11 -10.77
C GLU A 27 -6.55 7.45 -9.76
N GLY A 28 -6.36 8.08 -8.60
CA GLY A 28 -5.42 7.54 -7.60
C GLY A 28 -5.88 6.20 -7.04
N SER A 29 -7.15 6.11 -6.63
CA SER A 29 -7.71 4.86 -6.11
C SER A 29 -7.72 3.77 -7.17
N VAL A 30 -8.06 4.10 -8.41
CA VAL A 30 -8.09 3.14 -9.51
C VAL A 30 -6.68 2.65 -9.83
N ALA A 31 -5.69 3.55 -9.82
CA ALA A 31 -4.31 3.17 -10.11
C ALA A 31 -3.81 2.15 -9.08
N LEU A 32 -4.09 2.36 -7.81
CA LEU A 32 -3.69 1.41 -6.77
C LEU A 32 -4.39 0.06 -6.95
N ARG A 33 -5.70 0.09 -7.17
CA ARG A 33 -6.48 -1.13 -7.39
C ARG A 33 -5.94 -1.94 -8.57
N THR A 34 -5.67 -1.27 -9.67
CA THR A 34 -5.18 -1.92 -10.89
C THR A 34 -3.83 -2.57 -10.64
N ALA A 35 -2.92 -1.88 -9.95
CA ALA A 35 -1.60 -2.41 -9.64
C ALA A 35 -1.71 -3.67 -8.76
N ILE A 36 -2.53 -3.62 -7.72
CA ILE A 36 -2.69 -4.76 -6.81
C ILE A 36 -3.30 -5.96 -7.53
N ARG A 37 -4.34 -5.73 -8.34
CA ARG A 37 -4.97 -6.83 -9.10
C ARG A 37 -4.00 -7.50 -10.04
N ARG A 38 -3.20 -6.70 -10.75
CA ARG A 38 -2.22 -7.24 -11.69
C ARG A 38 -1.20 -8.10 -10.96
N LEU A 39 -0.70 -7.64 -9.81
CA LEU A 39 0.26 -8.41 -9.04
C LEU A 39 -0.32 -9.73 -8.55
N LEU A 40 -1.55 -9.73 -8.08
CA LEU A 40 -2.20 -10.96 -7.64
C LEU A 40 -2.42 -11.93 -8.80
N GLU A 41 -2.78 -11.42 -9.99
CA GLU A 41 -2.92 -12.26 -11.17
C GLU A 41 -1.60 -12.89 -11.58
N GLU A 42 -0.48 -12.23 -11.30
CA GLU A 42 0.86 -12.75 -11.55
C GLU A 42 1.37 -13.67 -10.44
N GLY A 43 0.56 -13.89 -9.41
CA GLY A 43 0.95 -14.73 -8.29
C GLY A 43 1.85 -14.04 -7.28
N ARG A 44 1.97 -12.71 -7.35
CA ARG A 44 2.81 -11.92 -6.43
C ARG A 44 1.97 -11.49 -5.25
N LYS A 45 2.21 -12.11 -4.10
CA LYS A 45 1.35 -11.97 -2.92
C LYS A 45 2.02 -11.27 -1.75
N LYS A 46 3.33 -11.04 -1.82
CA LYS A 46 4.05 -10.31 -0.78
C LYS A 46 4.29 -8.92 -1.30
N ILE A 47 3.55 -7.95 -0.77
CA ILE A 47 3.52 -6.60 -1.31
C ILE A 47 3.79 -5.60 -0.20
N LEU A 48 4.69 -4.66 -0.48
CA LEU A 48 5.04 -3.58 0.44
C LEU A 48 4.73 -2.26 -0.24
N LEU A 49 3.86 -1.46 0.37
CA LEU A 49 3.52 -0.13 -0.14
C LEU A 49 4.39 0.91 0.56
N ASN A 50 5.28 1.53 -0.20
CA ASN A 50 6.09 2.64 0.31
C ASN A 50 5.33 3.93 0.07
N LEU A 51 4.85 4.52 1.16
CA LEU A 51 3.95 5.67 1.12
C LEU A 51 4.66 7.00 1.43
N ALA A 52 5.99 7.00 1.45
CA ALA A 52 6.76 8.20 1.76
C ALA A 52 6.41 9.40 0.88
N GLY A 53 6.10 9.14 -0.39
CA GLY A 53 5.75 10.19 -1.35
C GLY A 53 4.26 10.50 -1.44
N VAL A 54 3.41 9.86 -0.62
CA VAL A 54 1.96 10.08 -0.67
C VAL A 54 1.59 11.16 0.34
N GLY A 55 1.26 12.34 -0.18
CA GLY A 55 0.96 13.49 0.67
C GLY A 55 -0.49 13.59 1.13
N TYR A 56 -1.38 12.86 0.50
CA TYR A 56 -2.79 12.93 0.84
C TYR A 56 -3.55 11.67 0.46
N ILE A 57 -4.53 11.33 1.29
CA ILE A 57 -5.44 10.22 1.04
C ILE A 57 -6.83 10.62 1.53
N ASP A 58 -7.87 10.31 0.77
CA ASP A 58 -9.25 10.54 1.19
C ASP A 58 -9.91 9.22 1.60
N SER A 59 -11.20 9.27 1.91
CA SER A 59 -11.92 8.07 2.34
C SER A 59 -11.93 6.97 1.28
N SER A 60 -11.96 7.36 0.00
CA SER A 60 -11.88 6.38 -1.10
C SER A 60 -10.53 5.70 -1.14
N GLY A 61 -9.45 6.46 -0.92
CA GLY A 61 -8.11 5.91 -0.86
C GLY A 61 -7.93 4.96 0.33
N ILE A 62 -8.45 5.36 1.50
CA ILE A 62 -8.43 4.50 2.68
C ILE A 62 -9.19 3.21 2.39
N GLY A 63 -10.36 3.31 1.78
CA GLY A 63 -11.15 2.15 1.38
C GLY A 63 -10.39 1.24 0.43
N GLU A 64 -9.60 1.82 -0.48
CA GLU A 64 -8.81 1.05 -1.42
C GLU A 64 -7.67 0.31 -0.72
N LEU A 65 -7.04 0.94 0.29
CA LEU A 65 -6.02 0.26 1.09
C LEU A 65 -6.62 -0.96 1.82
N VAL A 66 -7.80 -0.79 2.40
CA VAL A 66 -8.49 -1.88 3.11
C VAL A 66 -8.88 -3.00 2.12
N SER A 67 -9.40 -2.62 0.96
CA SER A 67 -9.76 -3.60 -0.08
C SER A 67 -8.54 -4.37 -0.56
N SER A 68 -7.41 -3.69 -0.74
CA SER A 68 -6.16 -4.33 -1.15
C SER A 68 -5.68 -5.31 -0.09
N TYR A 69 -5.73 -4.90 1.17
CA TYR A 69 -5.35 -5.76 2.29
C TYR A 69 -6.20 -7.03 2.32
N THR A 70 -7.51 -6.88 2.15
CA THR A 70 -8.45 -8.00 2.15
C THR A 70 -8.19 -8.93 0.96
N ALA A 71 -8.03 -8.35 -0.23
CA ALA A 71 -7.83 -9.15 -1.46
C ALA A 71 -6.54 -9.97 -1.38
N ILE A 72 -5.47 -9.36 -0.90
CA ILE A 72 -4.18 -10.03 -0.76
C ILE A 72 -4.27 -11.12 0.32
N GLY A 73 -4.97 -10.84 1.41
CA GLY A 73 -5.18 -11.83 2.48
C GLY A 73 -5.95 -13.05 2.01
N LYS A 74 -6.93 -12.87 1.14
CA LYS A 74 -7.71 -13.98 0.57
C LYS A 74 -6.86 -14.93 -0.27
N GLU A 75 -5.75 -14.41 -0.82
CA GLU A 75 -4.82 -15.21 -1.60
C GLU A 75 -3.69 -15.78 -0.74
N ASN A 76 -3.84 -15.68 0.58
CA ASN A 76 -2.80 -16.08 1.55
C ASN A 76 -1.52 -15.26 1.42
N GLY A 77 -1.67 -14.00 1.00
CA GLY A 77 -0.57 -13.07 0.87
C GLY A 77 -0.44 -12.14 2.06
N GLN A 78 0.50 -11.22 1.96
CA GLN A 78 0.77 -10.25 3.02
C GLN A 78 0.96 -8.87 2.40
N LEU A 79 0.22 -7.89 2.92
CA LEU A 79 0.37 -6.49 2.55
C LEU A 79 0.86 -5.72 3.77
N LYS A 80 1.95 -4.97 3.60
CA LYS A 80 2.50 -4.15 4.68
C LYS A 80 2.75 -2.75 4.16
N LEU A 81 2.80 -1.79 5.09
CA LEU A 81 2.98 -0.38 4.76
C LEU A 81 4.33 0.11 5.28
N LEU A 82 4.95 0.99 4.50
CA LEU A 82 6.27 1.54 4.80
C LEU A 82 6.23 3.06 4.71
N ASN A 83 6.84 3.73 5.68
CA ASN A 83 7.06 5.18 5.65
C ASN A 83 5.77 6.01 5.54
N LEU A 84 4.84 5.81 6.46
CA LEU A 84 3.66 6.66 6.50
C LEU A 84 4.06 8.11 6.79
N THR A 85 3.52 9.05 6.00
CA THR A 85 3.64 10.46 6.35
C THR A 85 2.82 10.72 7.60
N GLN A 86 3.10 11.81 8.31
CA GLN A 86 2.34 12.13 9.51
C GLN A 86 0.85 12.24 9.22
N LYS A 87 0.49 12.82 8.07
CA LYS A 87 -0.91 12.95 7.69
C LYS A 87 -1.59 11.61 7.52
N LEU A 88 -0.94 10.66 6.84
CA LEU A 88 -1.49 9.33 6.66
C LEU A 88 -1.60 8.59 7.99
N GLN A 89 -0.59 8.73 8.83
CA GLN A 89 -0.60 8.11 10.15
C GLN A 89 -1.77 8.63 10.98
N ASP A 90 -2.00 9.94 10.97
CA ASP A 90 -3.11 10.55 11.70
C ASP A 90 -4.46 10.06 11.17
N LEU A 91 -4.61 10.00 9.84
CA LEU A 91 -5.85 9.55 9.23
C LEU A 91 -6.16 8.09 9.55
N LEU A 92 -5.14 7.23 9.52
CA LEU A 92 -5.32 5.83 9.86
C LEU A 92 -5.60 5.65 11.35
N ALA A 93 -5.02 6.49 12.19
CA ALA A 93 -5.28 6.45 13.63
C ALA A 93 -6.73 6.84 13.92
N ILE A 94 -7.21 7.93 13.33
CA ILE A 94 -8.58 8.42 13.51
C ILE A 94 -9.61 7.39 13.05
N THR A 95 -9.32 6.70 11.96
CA THR A 95 -10.21 5.67 11.43
C THR A 95 -9.99 4.31 12.10
N LYS A 96 -9.07 4.24 13.05
CA LYS A 96 -8.73 3.03 13.81
C LYS A 96 -8.15 1.92 12.93
N LEU A 97 -7.54 2.30 11.83
CA LEU A 97 -6.95 1.34 10.89
C LEU A 97 -5.45 1.09 11.11
N LEU A 98 -4.79 1.90 11.96
CA LEU A 98 -3.38 1.66 12.27
C LEU A 98 -3.12 0.28 12.86
N THR A 99 -4.11 -0.27 13.58
CA THR A 99 -3.96 -1.59 14.17
C THR A 99 -4.25 -2.73 13.20
N VAL A 100 -4.83 -2.40 12.04
CA VAL A 100 -5.13 -3.40 11.00
C VAL A 100 -3.89 -3.70 10.18
N PHE A 101 -3.13 -2.66 9.85
CA PHE A 101 -1.96 -2.78 8.99
C PHE A 101 -0.68 -2.94 9.79
N ASP A 102 0.26 -3.73 9.26
CA ASP A 102 1.63 -3.76 9.75
C ASP A 102 2.37 -2.60 9.12
N VAL A 103 2.85 -1.67 9.94
CA VAL A 103 3.48 -0.44 9.49
C VAL A 103 4.94 -0.41 9.91
N TYR A 104 5.82 -0.07 8.99
CA TYR A 104 7.26 -0.03 9.22
C TYR A 104 7.85 1.33 8.82
N GLU A 105 8.93 1.71 9.47
CA GLU A 105 9.71 2.89 9.10
C GLU A 105 11.03 2.52 8.46
N SER A 106 11.39 1.23 8.50
CA SER A 106 12.61 0.71 7.88
C SER A 106 12.24 -0.33 6.83
N GLU A 107 12.71 -0.13 5.61
CA GLU A 107 12.47 -1.08 4.53
C GLU A 107 13.07 -2.45 4.86
N ALA A 108 14.29 -2.47 5.42
CA ALA A 108 14.94 -3.73 5.78
C ALA A 108 14.11 -4.52 6.79
N GLU A 109 13.59 -3.84 7.82
CA GLU A 109 12.73 -4.50 8.80
C GLU A 109 11.44 -5.00 8.17
N ALA A 110 10.84 -4.19 7.29
CA ALA A 110 9.62 -4.59 6.60
C ALA A 110 9.86 -5.84 5.76
N LEU A 111 10.93 -5.85 4.97
CA LEU A 111 11.24 -6.99 4.10
C LEU A 111 11.53 -8.26 4.91
N ASN A 112 12.20 -8.13 6.04
CA ASN A 112 12.51 -9.28 6.89
C ASN A 112 11.28 -9.84 7.62
N SER A 113 10.19 -9.11 7.65
CA SER A 113 8.97 -9.53 8.37
C SER A 113 8.07 -10.46 7.54
N TYR A 114 8.29 -10.57 6.24
CA TYR A 114 7.49 -11.43 5.38
C TYR A 114 7.84 -12.91 5.59
N LYS A 115 6.84 -13.75 5.56
CA LYS A 115 7.01 -15.20 5.79
C LYS A 115 6.70 -16.00 4.55
#